data_7ea56a6ed36187a77a3b707ad931e574
#
_entry.id   7ea56a6ed36187a77a3b707ad931e574
#
_cell.length_a   1.000
_cell.length_b   1.000
_cell.length_c   1.000
_cell.angle_alpha   90.00
_cell.angle_beta   90.00
_cell.angle_gamma   90.00
#
_symmetry.space_group_name_H-M   'P 1'
#
loop_
_entity.id
_entity.type
_entity.pdbx_description
1 polymer ?
#
loop_
_entity_poly.entity_id
_entity_poly.type
_entity_poly.pdbx_seq_one_letter_code
_entity_poly.pdbx_strand_id
1 'polypeptide(L)'
;MLKILIVRVSSLGDVVHNMPMVADIRRFYPDATIDWVVEEAYTELVGLHGAVRRVIPMALRRWRKSLLLRSTRAEMRAFYRQMQEEAYDYVFDTQGLLKTSVVMRMARLNTGGRRVGLGNATEGSGYEPISRVFHDLSVPVGLRTHAVERARLVAAKAMGYAIDHSKPPEFSLAPPSTRATSSAWLPAYPYAVFFHGTARAAKEWPEAHWVELGRHLHARGLPVLLPWGDERERKAAQAMQAQMPNAHVLPKLPLMEAILLAQRAALVVGVDTGLTHVAAAYCRPTVEIYGDSPRWKTEGTWSPAIVNLGDEGLPPGVAQVIEAVDGLLPD
;
A
#
# COMPACT_ATOMS: atom_id res chain seq x y z
N MET A 1 27.73 -7.17 8.72
CA MET A 1 26.60 -6.30 8.32
C MET A 1 25.44 -7.22 7.96
N LEU A 2 24.30 -7.07 8.61
CA LEU A 2 23.11 -7.91 8.43
C LEU A 2 22.45 -7.62 7.09
N LYS A 3 22.21 -8.65 6.27
CA LYS A 3 21.57 -8.53 4.96
C LYS A 3 20.19 -9.18 4.97
N ILE A 4 19.18 -8.42 4.58
CA ILE A 4 17.78 -8.82 4.67
C ILE A 4 17.13 -8.65 3.30
N LEU A 5 16.35 -9.64 2.88
CA LEU A 5 15.48 -9.55 1.71
C LEU A 5 14.03 -9.64 2.16
N ILE A 6 13.21 -8.72 1.71
CA ILE A 6 11.76 -8.76 1.89
C ILE A 6 11.10 -9.19 0.58
N VAL A 7 10.22 -10.17 0.65
CA VAL A 7 9.37 -10.62 -0.46
C VAL A 7 7.93 -10.25 -0.16
N ARG A 8 7.50 -9.08 -0.65
CA ARG A 8 6.12 -8.61 -0.62
C ARG A 8 5.79 -8.01 -1.99
N VAL A 9 5.08 -8.77 -2.81
CA VAL A 9 4.96 -8.48 -4.24
C VAL A 9 3.76 -7.56 -4.53
N SER A 10 2.65 -7.75 -3.84
CA SER A 10 1.37 -7.04 -4.08
C SER A 10 0.40 -7.25 -2.90
N SER A 11 -0.73 -6.52 -2.76
CA SER A 11 -1.21 -5.42 -3.59
C SER A 11 -0.56 -4.09 -3.18
N LEU A 12 -0.97 -2.94 -3.78
CA LEU A 12 -0.45 -1.61 -3.42
C LEU A 12 -0.58 -1.32 -1.92
N GLY A 13 -1.79 -1.46 -1.37
CA GLY A 13 -2.05 -1.25 0.07
C GLY A 13 -1.22 -2.18 0.95
N ASP A 14 -1.10 -3.46 0.56
CA ASP A 14 -0.28 -4.42 1.30
C ASP A 14 1.23 -4.08 1.27
N VAL A 15 1.73 -3.50 0.19
CA VAL A 15 3.12 -3.02 0.10
C VAL A 15 3.30 -1.85 1.08
N VAL A 16 2.37 -0.89 1.11
CA VAL A 16 2.38 0.23 2.07
C VAL A 16 2.35 -0.29 3.51
N HIS A 17 1.41 -1.19 3.84
CA HIS A 17 1.28 -1.75 5.19
C HIS A 17 2.51 -2.57 5.64
N ASN A 18 3.37 -2.97 4.72
CA ASN A 18 4.61 -3.69 5.05
C ASN A 18 5.80 -2.75 5.36
N MET A 19 5.70 -1.45 5.07
CA MET A 19 6.79 -0.49 5.25
C MET A 19 7.23 -0.30 6.72
N PRO A 20 6.33 -0.28 7.71
CA PRO A 20 6.73 -0.14 9.10
C PRO A 20 7.61 -1.29 9.63
N MET A 21 7.52 -2.49 9.05
CA MET A 21 8.46 -3.57 9.33
C MET A 21 9.91 -3.16 9.00
N VAL A 22 10.12 -2.47 7.89
CA VAL A 22 11.44 -2.00 7.45
C VAL A 22 11.99 -0.95 8.41
N ALA A 23 11.13 0.00 8.81
CA ALA A 23 11.50 1.03 9.80
C ALA A 23 11.87 0.42 11.15
N ASP A 24 11.10 -0.57 11.63
CA ASP A 24 11.43 -1.29 12.86
C ASP A 24 12.79 -2.01 12.76
N ILE A 25 13.02 -2.75 11.66
CA ILE A 25 14.30 -3.45 11.45
C ILE A 25 15.46 -2.44 11.49
N ARG A 26 15.36 -1.30 10.81
CA ARG A 26 16.42 -0.28 10.81
C ARG A 26 16.62 0.38 12.16
N ARG A 27 15.58 0.49 12.97
CA ARG A 27 15.66 1.02 14.33
C ARG A 27 16.48 0.09 15.25
N PHE A 28 16.23 -1.23 15.17
CA PHE A 28 16.92 -2.22 16.01
C PHE A 28 18.27 -2.66 15.44
N TYR A 29 18.44 -2.59 14.13
CA TYR A 29 19.65 -2.97 13.40
C TYR A 29 20.06 -1.84 12.43
N PRO A 30 20.67 -0.76 12.95
CA PRO A 30 20.98 0.45 12.16
C PRO A 30 21.88 0.19 10.94
N ASP A 31 22.74 -0.82 11.01
CA ASP A 31 23.66 -1.20 9.92
C ASP A 31 23.08 -2.27 8.97
N ALA A 32 21.84 -2.72 9.19
CA ALA A 32 21.23 -3.71 8.29
C ALA A 32 21.04 -3.15 6.87
N THR A 33 21.37 -3.93 5.86
CA THR A 33 21.03 -3.63 4.48
C THR A 33 19.77 -4.39 4.09
N ILE A 34 18.77 -3.68 3.55
CA ILE A 34 17.46 -4.23 3.24
C ILE A 34 17.18 -4.10 1.75
N ASP A 35 16.95 -5.22 1.09
CA ASP A 35 16.48 -5.31 -0.29
C ASP A 35 15.02 -5.75 -0.29
N TRP A 36 14.28 -5.40 -1.36
CA TRP A 36 12.85 -5.72 -1.44
C TRP A 36 12.46 -6.18 -2.84
N VAL A 37 11.85 -7.38 -2.93
CA VAL A 37 11.21 -7.89 -4.16
C VAL A 37 9.76 -7.45 -4.21
N VAL A 38 9.40 -6.73 -5.27
CA VAL A 38 8.05 -6.18 -5.46
C VAL A 38 7.63 -6.25 -6.93
N GLU A 39 6.33 -6.27 -7.22
CA GLU A 39 5.81 -6.16 -8.59
C GLU A 39 6.34 -4.89 -9.26
N GLU A 40 6.72 -4.96 -10.54
CA GLU A 40 7.34 -3.85 -11.29
C GLU A 40 6.58 -2.52 -11.17
N ALA A 41 5.25 -2.60 -11.09
CA ALA A 41 4.39 -1.42 -10.94
C ALA A 41 4.55 -0.67 -9.61
N TYR A 42 5.18 -1.26 -8.59
CA TYR A 42 5.33 -0.66 -7.25
C TYR A 42 6.79 -0.37 -6.88
N THR A 43 7.73 -0.55 -7.80
CA THR A 43 9.16 -0.35 -7.54
C THR A 43 9.48 1.07 -7.07
N GLU A 44 8.88 2.07 -7.71
CA GLU A 44 9.09 3.47 -7.36
C GLU A 44 8.56 3.80 -5.96
N LEU A 45 7.39 3.25 -5.59
CA LEU A 45 6.82 3.42 -4.24
C LEU A 45 7.76 2.85 -3.17
N VAL A 46 8.26 1.62 -3.36
CA VAL A 46 9.20 1.01 -2.41
C VAL A 46 10.51 1.79 -2.36
N GLY A 47 10.94 2.36 -3.48
CA GLY A 47 12.11 3.24 -3.58
C GLY A 47 12.00 4.54 -2.78
N LEU A 48 10.78 4.96 -2.38
CA LEU A 48 10.58 6.11 -1.48
C LEU A 48 10.94 5.79 -0.02
N HIS A 49 11.06 4.52 0.36
CA HIS A 49 11.42 4.14 1.72
C HIS A 49 12.93 4.26 1.94
N GLY A 50 13.36 5.23 2.73
CA GLY A 50 14.78 5.60 2.90
C GLY A 50 15.70 4.49 3.44
N ALA A 51 15.15 3.43 4.04
CA ALA A 51 15.93 2.30 4.53
C ALA A 51 16.05 1.13 3.55
N VAL A 52 15.35 1.16 2.42
CA VAL A 52 15.49 0.14 1.35
C VAL A 52 16.67 0.52 0.47
N ARG A 53 17.68 -0.35 0.43
CA ARG A 53 18.88 -0.17 -0.39
C ARG A 53 18.62 -0.47 -1.86
N ARG A 54 17.93 -1.58 -2.13
CA ARG A 54 17.70 -2.09 -3.50
C ARG A 54 16.29 -2.62 -3.64
N VAL A 55 15.63 -2.19 -4.70
CA VAL A 55 14.34 -2.74 -5.11
C VAL A 55 14.56 -3.70 -6.28
N ILE A 56 14.06 -4.93 -6.18
CA ILE A 56 14.18 -5.97 -7.20
C ILE A 56 12.81 -6.11 -7.87
N PRO A 57 12.65 -5.65 -9.12
CA PRO A 57 11.37 -5.68 -9.82
C PRO A 57 11.02 -7.11 -10.25
N MET A 58 9.76 -7.50 -10.03
CA MET A 58 9.18 -8.75 -10.49
C MET A 58 7.96 -8.45 -11.36
N ALA A 59 7.96 -8.88 -12.61
CA ALA A 59 6.88 -8.62 -13.56
C ALA A 59 5.91 -9.81 -13.70
N LEU A 60 5.49 -10.43 -12.59
CA LEU A 60 4.72 -11.67 -12.60
C LEU A 60 3.40 -11.54 -13.37
N ARG A 61 2.71 -10.41 -13.23
CA ARG A 61 1.44 -10.14 -13.91
C ARG A 61 1.60 -10.14 -15.43
N ARG A 62 2.72 -9.59 -15.92
CA ARG A 62 3.04 -9.53 -17.35
C ARG A 62 3.57 -10.87 -17.84
N TRP A 63 4.49 -11.48 -17.10
CA TRP A 63 5.09 -12.76 -17.49
C TRP A 63 4.04 -13.87 -17.66
N ARG A 64 3.02 -13.94 -16.79
CA ARG A 64 1.93 -14.94 -16.90
C ARG A 64 1.20 -14.90 -18.23
N LYS A 65 1.15 -13.73 -18.89
CA LYS A 65 0.45 -13.55 -20.16
C LYS A 65 1.31 -13.98 -21.37
N SER A 66 2.61 -14.20 -21.19
CA SER A 66 3.56 -14.37 -22.28
C SER A 66 4.71 -15.35 -21.96
N LEU A 67 4.44 -16.41 -21.16
CA LEU A 67 5.46 -17.36 -20.68
C LEU A 67 6.28 -18.04 -21.80
N LEU A 68 5.71 -18.19 -22.98
CA LEU A 68 6.35 -18.84 -24.12
C LEU A 68 7.28 -17.91 -24.89
N LEU A 69 7.20 -16.59 -24.70
CA LEU A 69 8.08 -15.66 -25.40
C LEU A 69 9.52 -15.75 -24.90
N ARG A 70 10.46 -15.72 -25.84
CA ARG A 70 11.90 -15.74 -25.52
C ARG A 70 12.32 -14.54 -24.66
N SER A 71 11.75 -13.35 -24.91
CA SER A 71 11.96 -12.14 -24.10
C SER A 71 11.54 -12.34 -22.66
N THR A 72 10.33 -12.87 -22.41
CA THR A 72 9.83 -13.16 -21.05
C THR A 72 10.74 -14.12 -20.30
N ARG A 73 11.20 -15.19 -20.98
CA ARG A 73 12.14 -16.14 -20.37
C ARG A 73 13.51 -15.51 -20.07
N ALA A 74 13.98 -14.59 -20.92
CA ALA A 74 15.21 -13.85 -20.67
C ALA A 74 15.07 -12.92 -19.44
N GLU A 75 13.94 -12.22 -19.31
CA GLU A 75 13.63 -11.40 -18.13
C GLU A 75 13.55 -12.24 -16.86
N MET A 76 12.86 -13.39 -16.88
CA MET A 76 12.79 -14.31 -15.72
C MET A 76 14.18 -14.82 -15.31
N ARG A 77 15.07 -15.11 -16.27
CA ARG A 77 16.46 -15.48 -15.98
C ARG A 77 17.26 -14.30 -15.41
N ALA A 78 17.02 -13.08 -15.89
CA ALA A 78 17.63 -11.87 -15.35
C ALA A 78 17.18 -11.63 -13.90
N PHE A 79 15.89 -11.75 -13.63
CA PHE A 79 15.33 -11.68 -12.27
C PHE A 79 15.96 -12.74 -11.35
N TYR A 80 16.03 -14.00 -11.79
CA TYR A 80 16.70 -15.05 -11.02
C TYR A 80 18.17 -14.72 -10.71
N ARG A 81 18.92 -14.19 -11.69
CA ARG A 81 20.30 -13.74 -11.46
C ARG A 81 20.38 -12.64 -10.41
N GLN A 82 19.49 -11.64 -10.47
CA GLN A 82 19.43 -10.58 -9.46
C GLN A 82 19.17 -11.14 -8.06
N MET A 83 18.32 -12.17 -7.92
CA MET A 83 18.08 -12.87 -6.66
C MET A 83 19.30 -13.63 -6.13
N GLN A 84 20.27 -13.94 -7.00
CA GLN A 84 21.50 -14.68 -6.69
C GLN A 84 22.71 -13.77 -6.45
N GLU A 85 22.63 -12.46 -6.71
CA GLU A 85 23.75 -11.52 -6.58
C GLU A 85 24.22 -11.38 -5.13
N GLU A 86 23.29 -11.38 -4.19
CA GLU A 86 23.55 -11.24 -2.76
C GLU A 86 23.17 -12.52 -2.00
N ALA A 87 23.84 -12.76 -0.89
CA ALA A 87 23.42 -13.76 0.08
C ALA A 87 22.87 -13.05 1.34
N TYR A 88 21.79 -13.56 1.90
CA TYR A 88 21.01 -12.91 2.95
C TYR A 88 21.06 -13.71 4.26
N ASP A 89 21.03 -12.99 5.38
CA ASP A 89 20.86 -13.57 6.71
C ASP A 89 19.40 -13.87 7.02
N TYR A 90 18.48 -13.02 6.48
CA TYR A 90 17.05 -13.25 6.54
C TYR A 90 16.40 -12.98 5.20
N VAL A 91 15.50 -13.87 4.79
CA VAL A 91 14.59 -13.67 3.66
C VAL A 91 13.17 -13.80 4.19
N PHE A 92 12.41 -12.70 4.19
CA PHE A 92 11.05 -12.66 4.72
C PHE A 92 10.01 -12.78 3.60
N ASP A 93 9.12 -13.79 3.68
CA ASP A 93 7.86 -13.84 2.94
C ASP A 93 6.72 -13.35 3.84
N THR A 94 6.36 -12.07 3.69
CA THR A 94 5.28 -11.44 4.45
C THR A 94 3.92 -11.56 3.77
N GLN A 95 3.85 -12.23 2.62
CA GLN A 95 2.62 -12.45 1.87
C GLN A 95 1.97 -13.81 2.16
N GLY A 96 2.78 -14.86 2.34
CA GLY A 96 2.32 -16.19 2.68
C GLY A 96 1.59 -16.90 1.55
N LEU A 97 2.00 -16.68 0.30
CA LEU A 97 1.45 -17.33 -0.89
C LEU A 97 2.50 -18.23 -1.55
N LEU A 98 2.08 -19.29 -2.22
CA LEU A 98 2.98 -20.19 -2.94
C LEU A 98 3.92 -19.42 -3.90
N LYS A 99 3.37 -18.45 -4.63
CA LYS A 99 4.16 -17.65 -5.58
C LYS A 99 5.30 -16.88 -4.90
N THR A 100 5.06 -16.30 -3.72
CA THR A 100 6.07 -15.53 -2.98
C THR A 100 7.06 -16.43 -2.26
N SER A 101 6.61 -17.57 -1.79
CA SER A 101 7.48 -18.59 -1.18
C SER A 101 8.43 -19.22 -2.20
N VAL A 102 7.99 -19.44 -3.44
CA VAL A 102 8.88 -19.86 -4.54
C VAL A 102 9.93 -18.77 -4.83
N VAL A 103 9.53 -17.50 -4.87
CA VAL A 103 10.46 -16.37 -5.04
C VAL A 103 11.46 -16.31 -3.88
N MET A 104 11.00 -16.47 -2.65
CA MET A 104 11.86 -16.51 -1.46
C MET A 104 12.93 -17.62 -1.59
N ARG A 105 12.60 -18.78 -2.14
CA ARG A 105 13.56 -19.90 -2.37
C ARG A 105 14.61 -19.59 -3.43
N MET A 106 14.35 -18.63 -4.32
CA MET A 106 15.33 -18.20 -5.31
C MET A 106 16.49 -17.40 -4.68
N ALA A 107 16.33 -16.84 -3.49
CA ALA A 107 17.36 -16.07 -2.81
C ALA A 107 18.44 -16.99 -2.22
N ARG A 108 19.70 -16.54 -2.26
CA ARG A 108 20.81 -17.18 -1.57
C ARG A 108 20.79 -16.82 -0.09
N LEU A 109 21.20 -17.76 0.75
CA LEU A 109 21.39 -17.51 2.17
C LEU A 109 22.88 -17.48 2.52
N ASN A 110 23.23 -16.64 3.47
CA ASN A 110 24.49 -16.75 4.23
C ASN A 110 24.49 -18.02 5.08
N THR A 111 25.66 -18.44 5.54
CA THR A 111 25.78 -19.53 6.51
C THR A 111 24.99 -19.17 7.79
N GLY A 112 24.03 -20.01 8.16
CA GLY A 112 23.10 -19.74 9.26
C GLY A 112 21.93 -18.81 8.93
N GLY A 113 21.82 -18.34 7.69
CA GLY A 113 20.69 -17.52 7.23
C GLY A 113 19.38 -18.31 7.22
N ARG A 114 18.24 -17.62 7.29
CA ARG A 114 16.90 -18.20 7.44
C ARG A 114 15.88 -17.60 6.50
N ARG A 115 15.01 -18.45 5.97
CA ARG A 115 13.78 -18.06 5.29
C ARG A 115 12.64 -18.03 6.30
N VAL A 116 12.01 -16.89 6.44
CA VAL A 116 11.00 -16.63 7.46
C VAL A 116 9.69 -16.25 6.79
N GLY A 117 8.59 -16.84 7.22
CA GLY A 117 7.28 -16.48 6.72
C GLY A 117 6.17 -16.68 7.74
N LEU A 118 4.94 -16.33 7.36
CA LEU A 118 3.75 -16.52 8.18
C LEU A 118 3.53 -18.00 8.50
N GLY A 119 3.27 -18.31 9.77
CA GLY A 119 2.99 -19.66 10.25
C GLY A 119 1.52 -20.09 10.16
N ASN A 120 0.60 -19.14 9.97
CA ASN A 120 -0.83 -19.38 9.92
C ASN A 120 -1.56 -18.31 9.09
N ALA A 121 -2.79 -18.63 8.69
CA ALA A 121 -3.72 -17.65 8.15
C ALA A 121 -4.10 -16.61 9.21
N THR A 122 -4.40 -15.39 8.76
CA THR A 122 -5.14 -14.39 9.53
C THR A 122 -6.48 -14.14 8.86
N GLU A 123 -7.49 -13.66 9.60
CA GLU A 123 -8.80 -13.37 9.03
C GLU A 123 -8.68 -12.43 7.80
N GLY A 124 -9.32 -12.82 6.71
CA GLY A 124 -9.27 -12.08 5.44
C GLY A 124 -7.90 -12.00 4.76
N SER A 125 -6.90 -12.83 5.14
CA SER A 125 -5.65 -12.96 4.40
C SER A 125 -5.77 -14.03 3.30
N GLY A 126 -5.03 -13.81 2.19
CA GLY A 126 -4.92 -14.80 1.12
C GLY A 126 -3.88 -15.89 1.41
N TYR A 127 -3.64 -16.25 2.67
CA TYR A 127 -2.62 -17.20 3.08
C TYR A 127 -2.83 -18.59 2.50
N GLU A 128 -1.77 -19.20 1.99
CA GLU A 128 -1.73 -20.56 1.45
C GLU A 128 -0.85 -21.44 2.34
N PRO A 129 -1.39 -22.44 3.06
CA PRO A 129 -0.63 -23.27 4.01
C PRO A 129 0.60 -23.97 3.41
N ILE A 130 0.57 -24.29 2.12
CA ILE A 130 1.69 -24.88 1.39
C ILE A 130 2.94 -23.98 1.38
N SER A 131 2.79 -22.67 1.57
CA SER A 131 3.92 -21.73 1.66
C SER A 131 4.92 -22.12 2.74
N ARG A 132 4.45 -22.76 3.84
CA ARG A 132 5.29 -23.16 4.98
C ARG A 132 6.39 -24.17 4.62
N VAL A 133 6.20 -24.97 3.58
CA VAL A 133 7.22 -25.93 3.12
C VAL A 133 8.50 -25.24 2.66
N PHE A 134 8.41 -23.95 2.33
CA PHE A 134 9.53 -23.16 1.86
C PHE A 134 10.23 -22.36 2.97
N HIS A 135 9.68 -22.34 4.20
CA HIS A 135 10.21 -21.61 5.33
C HIS A 135 11.15 -22.48 6.16
N ASP A 136 12.26 -21.88 6.64
CA ASP A 136 13.10 -22.45 7.68
C ASP A 136 12.52 -22.10 9.07
N LEU A 137 11.77 -20.97 9.16
CA LEU A 137 11.05 -20.53 10.34
C LEU A 137 9.67 -20.00 9.95
N SER A 138 8.62 -20.65 10.44
CA SER A 138 7.24 -20.20 10.31
C SER A 138 6.78 -19.50 11.60
N VAL A 139 6.43 -18.21 11.49
CA VAL A 139 6.06 -17.38 12.65
C VAL A 139 4.54 -17.25 12.74
N PRO A 140 3.90 -17.84 13.77
CA PRO A 140 2.47 -17.67 13.99
C PRO A 140 2.16 -16.27 14.54
N VAL A 141 1.05 -15.68 14.07
CA VAL A 141 0.49 -14.41 14.53
C VAL A 141 -0.97 -14.60 14.93
N GLY A 142 -1.54 -13.65 15.66
CA GLY A 142 -2.96 -13.69 16.05
C GLY A 142 -3.89 -13.71 14.84
N LEU A 143 -5.03 -14.36 14.92
CA LEU A 143 -5.99 -14.46 13.81
C LEU A 143 -6.49 -13.08 13.38
N ARG A 144 -6.78 -12.20 14.31
CA ARG A 144 -7.21 -10.81 14.09
C ARG A 144 -6.02 -9.85 14.22
N THR A 145 -4.97 -10.06 13.42
CA THR A 145 -3.81 -9.18 13.40
C THR A 145 -3.94 -8.16 12.26
N HIS A 146 -3.88 -6.88 12.60
CA HIS A 146 -3.90 -5.77 11.66
C HIS A 146 -2.81 -5.93 10.57
N ALA A 147 -3.08 -5.48 9.34
CA ALA A 147 -2.19 -5.69 8.20
C ALA A 147 -0.77 -5.11 8.42
N VAL A 148 -0.66 -3.94 9.06
CA VAL A 148 0.61 -3.33 9.44
C VAL A 148 1.35 -4.17 10.48
N GLU A 149 0.65 -4.61 11.52
CA GLU A 149 1.26 -5.35 12.63
C GLU A 149 1.74 -6.75 12.21
N ARG A 150 1.07 -7.37 11.25
CA ARG A 150 1.39 -8.73 10.81
C ARG A 150 2.85 -8.90 10.37
N ALA A 151 3.32 -8.01 9.50
CA ALA A 151 4.71 -8.06 9.02
C ALA A 151 5.71 -7.68 10.12
N ARG A 152 5.39 -6.68 10.92
CA ARG A 152 6.20 -6.24 12.07
C ARG A 152 6.42 -7.37 13.08
N LEU A 153 5.35 -8.07 13.46
CA LEU A 153 5.39 -9.20 14.38
C LEU A 153 6.21 -10.40 13.83
N VAL A 154 6.10 -10.67 12.53
CA VAL A 154 6.91 -11.73 11.90
C VAL A 154 8.38 -11.41 12.01
N ALA A 155 8.80 -10.18 11.70
CA ALA A 155 10.18 -9.76 11.80
C ALA A 155 10.66 -9.74 13.25
N ALA A 156 9.89 -9.14 14.16
CA ALA A 156 10.23 -9.03 15.57
C ALA A 156 10.50 -10.40 16.23
N LYS A 157 9.59 -11.35 16.01
CA LYS A 157 9.75 -12.71 16.53
C LYS A 157 10.93 -13.46 15.92
N ALA A 158 11.18 -13.28 14.62
CA ALA A 158 12.28 -13.96 13.94
C ALA A 158 13.65 -13.41 14.31
N MET A 159 13.74 -12.10 14.54
CA MET A 159 14.99 -11.38 14.81
C MET A 159 15.24 -11.08 16.30
N GLY A 160 14.27 -11.37 17.19
CA GLY A 160 14.42 -11.25 18.63
C GLY A 160 14.33 -9.84 19.19
N TYR A 161 13.57 -8.94 18.56
CA TYR A 161 13.30 -7.62 19.12
C TYR A 161 11.82 -7.46 19.54
N ALA A 162 11.54 -6.46 20.38
CA ALA A 162 10.18 -6.15 20.82
C ALA A 162 9.67 -4.87 20.14
N ILE A 163 8.43 -4.90 19.66
CA ILE A 163 7.76 -3.73 19.09
C ILE A 163 7.24 -2.87 20.26
N ASP A 164 7.51 -1.58 20.21
CA ASP A 164 6.94 -0.60 21.13
C ASP A 164 5.57 -0.14 20.60
N HIS A 165 4.52 -0.78 21.07
CA HIS A 165 3.14 -0.46 20.69
C HIS A 165 2.60 0.85 21.26
N SER A 166 3.36 1.53 22.15
CA SER A 166 3.00 2.88 22.60
C SER A 166 3.27 3.95 21.56
N LYS A 167 4.06 3.62 20.53
CA LYS A 167 4.41 4.49 19.42
C LYS A 167 3.67 4.09 18.14
N PRO A 168 3.23 5.06 17.33
CA PRO A 168 2.65 4.75 16.05
C PRO A 168 3.67 4.05 15.11
N PRO A 169 3.20 3.21 14.17
CA PRO A 169 4.06 2.63 13.15
C PRO A 169 4.65 3.74 12.25
N GLU A 170 5.92 3.60 11.90
CA GLU A 170 6.64 4.54 11.05
C GLU A 170 6.72 4.00 9.61
N PHE A 171 6.20 4.76 8.65
CA PHE A 171 6.22 4.36 7.24
C PHE A 171 7.49 4.80 6.50
N SER A 172 8.21 5.77 7.01
CA SER A 172 9.51 6.27 6.47
C SER A 172 9.49 6.58 4.96
N LEU A 173 8.37 7.08 4.45
CA LEU A 173 8.19 7.44 3.05
C LEU A 173 8.71 8.85 2.78
N ALA A 174 9.73 8.97 1.93
CA ALA A 174 10.15 10.25 1.38
C ALA A 174 9.07 10.80 0.44
N PRO A 175 8.88 12.12 0.37
CA PRO A 175 7.98 12.70 -0.63
C PRO A 175 8.49 12.41 -2.04
N PRO A 176 7.59 12.13 -3.01
CA PRO A 176 7.97 11.95 -4.41
C PRO A 176 8.72 13.17 -4.94
N SER A 177 9.78 12.93 -5.74
CA SER A 177 10.52 14.01 -6.38
C SER A 177 9.69 14.67 -7.49
N THR A 178 9.48 15.97 -7.40
CA THR A 178 8.79 16.75 -8.46
C THR A 178 9.56 16.78 -9.78
N ARG A 179 10.87 16.47 -9.79
CA ARG A 179 11.66 16.36 -11.01
C ARG A 179 11.38 15.07 -11.80
N ALA A 180 10.91 14.04 -11.10
CA ALA A 180 10.55 12.75 -11.72
C ALA A 180 9.11 12.70 -12.24
N THR A 181 8.31 13.73 -11.94
CA THR A 181 6.89 13.80 -12.29
C THR A 181 6.61 14.99 -13.19
N SER A 182 5.78 14.82 -14.21
CA SER A 182 5.23 15.93 -15.02
C SER A 182 4.13 16.61 -14.21
N SER A 183 4.52 17.41 -13.22
CA SER A 183 3.57 17.99 -12.25
C SER A 183 2.79 19.22 -12.78
N ALA A 184 2.83 19.50 -14.09
CA ALA A 184 2.13 20.65 -14.69
C ALA A 184 0.60 20.62 -14.50
N TRP A 185 0.03 19.43 -14.24
CA TRP A 185 -1.40 19.24 -13.95
C TRP A 185 -1.75 19.42 -12.47
N LEU A 186 -0.74 19.45 -11.56
CA LEU A 186 -0.95 19.56 -10.11
C LEU A 186 -1.26 21.01 -9.74
N PRO A 187 -2.43 21.29 -9.11
CA PRO A 187 -2.75 22.63 -8.68
C PRO A 187 -1.77 23.20 -7.66
N ALA A 188 -1.52 24.52 -7.72
CA ALA A 188 -0.77 25.25 -6.71
C ALA A 188 -1.63 25.65 -5.49
N TYR A 189 -2.95 25.47 -5.56
CA TYR A 189 -3.92 25.75 -4.49
C TYR A 189 -4.32 24.48 -3.75
N PRO A 190 -4.89 24.60 -2.53
CA PRO A 190 -5.42 23.43 -1.78
C PRO A 190 -6.51 22.72 -2.55
N TYR A 191 -6.54 21.38 -2.47
CA TYR A 191 -7.55 20.54 -3.13
C TYR A 191 -7.86 19.30 -2.31
N ALA A 192 -9.05 18.74 -2.51
CA ALA A 192 -9.42 17.42 -2.06
C ALA A 192 -9.20 16.38 -3.17
N VAL A 193 -8.92 15.15 -2.79
CA VAL A 193 -8.83 14.01 -3.72
C VAL A 193 -9.86 12.97 -3.33
N PHE A 194 -10.63 12.47 -4.30
CA PHE A 194 -11.52 11.33 -4.12
C PHE A 194 -10.94 10.08 -4.76
N PHE A 195 -10.48 9.13 -3.95
CA PHE A 195 -10.13 7.78 -4.41
C PHE A 195 -11.39 6.90 -4.38
N HIS A 196 -12.25 7.13 -5.38
CA HIS A 196 -13.55 6.50 -5.49
C HIS A 196 -13.49 5.07 -6.09
N GLY A 197 -12.42 4.75 -6.82
CA GLY A 197 -12.24 3.50 -7.52
C GLY A 197 -11.61 2.40 -6.67
N THR A 198 -12.01 1.16 -6.91
CA THR A 198 -11.46 -0.03 -6.27
C THR A 198 -11.62 -1.26 -7.17
N ALA A 199 -10.78 -2.29 -6.94
CA ALA A 199 -10.82 -3.53 -7.70
C ALA A 199 -12.11 -4.36 -7.54
N ARG A 200 -12.90 -4.12 -6.49
CA ARG A 200 -14.15 -4.82 -6.19
C ARG A 200 -15.31 -3.82 -6.07
N ALA A 201 -16.31 -3.95 -6.93
CA ALA A 201 -17.49 -3.08 -6.93
C ALA A 201 -18.21 -3.02 -5.56
N ALA A 202 -18.22 -4.10 -4.81
CA ALA A 202 -18.81 -4.15 -3.47
C ALA A 202 -18.15 -3.19 -2.45
N LYS A 203 -16.92 -2.73 -2.71
CA LYS A 203 -16.23 -1.73 -1.88
C LYS A 203 -16.52 -0.29 -2.31
N GLU A 204 -17.24 -0.08 -3.40
CA GLU A 204 -17.54 1.26 -3.91
C GLU A 204 -18.57 1.94 -3.01
N TRP A 205 -18.36 3.23 -2.78
CA TRP A 205 -19.34 4.08 -2.11
C TRP A 205 -20.29 4.67 -3.17
N PRO A 206 -21.60 4.84 -2.86
CA PRO A 206 -22.59 5.28 -3.85
C PRO A 206 -22.22 6.60 -4.53
N GLU A 207 -22.41 6.70 -5.85
CA GLU A 207 -22.11 7.91 -6.64
C GLU A 207 -22.81 9.15 -6.06
N ALA A 208 -24.10 9.02 -5.66
CA ALA A 208 -24.86 10.13 -5.09
C ALA A 208 -24.20 10.69 -3.80
N HIS A 209 -23.57 9.85 -3.00
CA HIS A 209 -22.87 10.29 -1.80
C HIS A 209 -21.59 11.07 -2.13
N TRP A 210 -20.83 10.62 -3.14
CA TRP A 210 -19.66 11.37 -3.63
C TRP A 210 -20.06 12.74 -4.16
N VAL A 211 -21.19 12.81 -4.90
CA VAL A 211 -21.71 14.06 -5.46
C VAL A 211 -22.14 15.03 -4.35
N GLU A 212 -22.82 14.55 -3.34
CA GLU A 212 -23.23 15.36 -2.18
C GLU A 212 -22.03 15.89 -1.41
N LEU A 213 -21.04 15.03 -1.12
CA LEU A 213 -19.79 15.43 -0.50
C LEU A 213 -19.02 16.47 -1.35
N GLY A 214 -18.96 16.27 -2.67
CA GLY A 214 -18.30 17.21 -3.58
C GLY A 214 -18.97 18.58 -3.60
N ARG A 215 -20.30 18.65 -3.52
CA ARG A 215 -21.04 19.90 -3.39
C ARG A 215 -20.77 20.60 -2.06
N HIS A 216 -20.68 19.84 -0.97
CA HIS A 216 -20.28 20.38 0.35
C HIS A 216 -18.89 21.00 0.30
N LEU A 217 -17.91 20.32 -0.27
CA LEU A 217 -16.53 20.83 -0.42
C LEU A 217 -16.47 22.07 -1.33
N HIS A 218 -17.28 22.10 -2.38
CA HIS A 218 -17.41 23.30 -3.25
C HIS A 218 -17.89 24.51 -2.45
N ALA A 219 -18.88 24.36 -1.56
CA ALA A 219 -19.36 25.44 -0.69
C ALA A 219 -18.28 25.96 0.26
N ARG A 220 -17.29 25.12 0.61
CA ARG A 220 -16.08 25.51 1.37
C ARG A 220 -14.93 26.03 0.50
N GLY A 221 -15.13 26.18 -0.80
CA GLY A 221 -14.11 26.66 -1.73
C GLY A 221 -13.01 25.64 -2.05
N LEU A 222 -13.17 24.35 -1.67
CA LEU A 222 -12.17 23.30 -1.89
C LEU A 222 -12.51 22.50 -3.17
N PRO A 223 -11.72 22.59 -4.24
CA PRO A 223 -11.93 21.81 -5.45
C PRO A 223 -11.62 20.33 -5.23
N VAL A 224 -12.33 19.47 -5.98
CA VAL A 224 -12.18 18.02 -5.92
C VAL A 224 -11.46 17.49 -7.15
N LEU A 225 -10.39 16.73 -6.96
CA LEU A 225 -9.68 16.02 -8.03
C LEU A 225 -10.08 14.55 -8.05
N LEU A 226 -10.40 14.04 -9.25
CA LEU A 226 -10.91 12.70 -9.49
C LEU A 226 -9.89 11.91 -10.33
N PRO A 227 -8.89 11.26 -9.72
CA PRO A 227 -8.01 10.33 -10.40
C PRO A 227 -8.74 9.02 -10.71
N TRP A 228 -8.23 8.29 -11.69
CA TRP A 228 -8.79 7.00 -12.13
C TRP A 228 -7.68 6.07 -12.64
N GLY A 229 -7.88 4.76 -12.48
CA GLY A 229 -6.93 3.72 -12.91
C GLY A 229 -7.36 3.00 -14.19
N ASP A 230 -8.67 2.84 -14.42
CA ASP A 230 -9.22 2.16 -15.58
C ASP A 230 -10.40 2.93 -16.20
N GLU A 231 -10.91 2.44 -17.33
CA GLU A 231 -11.95 3.12 -18.08
C GLU A 231 -13.31 3.13 -17.36
N ARG A 232 -13.60 2.14 -16.51
CA ARG A 232 -14.81 2.11 -15.68
C ARG A 232 -14.78 3.24 -14.65
N GLU A 233 -13.65 3.38 -13.95
CA GLU A 233 -13.43 4.46 -12.97
C GLU A 233 -13.46 5.83 -13.66
N ARG A 234 -12.91 5.97 -14.87
CA ARG A 234 -12.95 7.22 -15.63
C ARG A 234 -14.37 7.65 -15.94
N LYS A 235 -15.24 6.72 -16.38
CA LYS A 235 -16.66 7.01 -16.65
C LYS A 235 -17.40 7.42 -15.39
N ALA A 236 -17.16 6.76 -14.27
CA ALA A 236 -17.73 7.14 -12.97
C ALA A 236 -17.28 8.55 -12.55
N ALA A 237 -15.98 8.85 -12.67
CA ALA A 237 -15.43 10.17 -12.39
C ALA A 237 -16.08 11.27 -13.25
N GLN A 238 -16.31 11.00 -14.55
CA GLN A 238 -16.98 11.94 -15.46
C GLN A 238 -18.45 12.16 -15.08
N ALA A 239 -19.17 11.10 -14.69
CA ALA A 239 -20.55 11.19 -14.23
C ALA A 239 -20.68 12.03 -12.96
N MET A 240 -19.76 11.84 -11.99
CA MET A 240 -19.67 12.66 -10.78
C MET A 240 -19.32 14.12 -11.11
N GLN A 241 -18.31 14.35 -11.96
CA GLN A 241 -17.91 15.71 -12.36
C GLN A 241 -19.07 16.51 -12.95
N ALA A 242 -19.92 15.89 -13.77
CA ALA A 242 -21.08 16.54 -14.39
C ALA A 242 -22.11 17.08 -13.36
N GLN A 243 -22.06 16.57 -12.12
CA GLN A 243 -22.98 16.89 -11.05
C GLN A 243 -22.33 17.68 -9.89
N MET A 244 -20.99 17.80 -9.89
CA MET A 244 -20.23 18.49 -8.84
C MET A 244 -19.58 19.76 -9.41
N PRO A 245 -19.97 20.94 -8.96
CA PRO A 245 -19.22 22.17 -9.25
C PRO A 245 -17.78 22.05 -8.77
N ASN A 246 -16.83 22.59 -9.54
CA ASN A 246 -15.41 22.64 -9.17
C ASN A 246 -14.75 21.25 -8.94
N ALA A 247 -15.26 20.20 -9.62
CA ALA A 247 -14.62 18.90 -9.66
C ALA A 247 -13.90 18.68 -11.01
N HIS A 248 -12.74 18.05 -10.96
CA HIS A 248 -11.88 17.87 -12.14
C HIS A 248 -11.45 16.41 -12.29
N VAL A 249 -11.86 15.78 -13.38
CA VAL A 249 -11.34 14.46 -13.79
C VAL A 249 -9.91 14.66 -14.31
N LEU A 250 -8.96 13.97 -13.71
CA LEU A 250 -7.56 14.09 -14.08
C LEU A 250 -7.23 13.26 -15.34
N PRO A 251 -6.13 13.56 -16.04
CA PRO A 251 -5.57 12.63 -17.02
C PRO A 251 -5.20 11.31 -16.32
N LYS A 252 -4.91 10.27 -17.09
CA LYS A 252 -4.41 9.02 -16.51
C LYS A 252 -3.04 9.26 -15.90
N LEU A 253 -2.92 9.09 -14.59
CA LEU A 253 -1.69 9.33 -13.86
C LEU A 253 -0.85 8.05 -13.75
N PRO A 254 0.47 8.12 -13.96
CA PRO A 254 1.39 7.13 -13.45
C PRO A 254 1.30 7.01 -11.92
N LEU A 255 1.69 5.87 -11.35
CA LEU A 255 1.55 5.65 -9.91
C LEU A 255 2.25 6.73 -9.07
N MET A 256 3.46 7.16 -9.46
CA MET A 256 4.18 8.19 -8.71
C MET A 256 3.48 9.54 -8.70
N GLU A 257 2.80 9.89 -9.78
CA GLU A 257 1.99 11.11 -9.83
C GLU A 257 0.74 10.99 -8.95
N ALA A 258 0.10 9.81 -8.91
CA ALA A 258 -1.01 9.55 -7.99
C ALA A 258 -0.58 9.57 -6.51
N ILE A 259 0.64 9.09 -6.21
CA ILE A 259 1.24 9.21 -4.86
C ILE A 259 1.52 10.67 -4.52
N LEU A 260 2.09 11.45 -5.45
CA LEU A 260 2.33 12.89 -5.26
C LEU A 260 1.01 13.64 -5.04
N LEU A 261 -0.03 13.31 -5.81
CA LEU A 261 -1.38 13.85 -5.64
C LEU A 261 -1.90 13.60 -4.21
N ALA A 262 -1.82 12.36 -3.73
CA ALA A 262 -2.23 11.99 -2.38
C ALA A 262 -1.41 12.71 -1.31
N GLN A 263 -0.09 12.76 -1.47
CA GLN A 263 0.84 13.35 -0.51
C GLN A 263 0.64 14.87 -0.36
N ARG A 264 0.20 15.59 -1.42
CA ARG A 264 0.00 17.06 -1.41
C ARG A 264 -1.44 17.47 -1.16
N ALA A 265 -2.39 16.56 -1.15
CA ALA A 265 -3.78 16.88 -0.91
C ALA A 265 -3.98 17.57 0.45
N ALA A 266 -4.85 18.56 0.49
CA ALA A 266 -5.34 19.14 1.73
C ALA A 266 -6.29 18.17 2.46
N LEU A 267 -7.03 17.36 1.68
CA LEU A 267 -7.93 16.31 2.16
C LEU A 267 -7.93 15.14 1.18
N VAL A 268 -7.92 13.93 1.70
CA VAL A 268 -8.19 12.72 0.92
C VAL A 268 -9.45 12.06 1.47
N VAL A 269 -10.39 11.73 0.60
CA VAL A 269 -11.50 10.83 0.92
C VAL A 269 -11.41 9.64 -0.02
N GLY A 270 -11.38 8.43 0.52
CA GLY A 270 -11.23 7.26 -0.32
C GLY A 270 -11.83 6.01 0.27
N VAL A 271 -12.28 5.11 -0.61
CA VAL A 271 -12.68 3.77 -0.20
C VAL A 271 -11.44 2.96 0.21
N ASP A 272 -11.63 1.77 0.80
CA ASP A 272 -10.54 0.83 1.14
C ASP A 272 -9.75 0.43 -0.13
N THR A 273 -8.78 1.26 -0.50
CA THR A 273 -7.91 1.09 -1.67
C THR A 273 -6.48 1.56 -1.40
N GLY A 274 -5.53 1.07 -2.20
CA GLY A 274 -4.10 1.29 -1.97
C GLY A 274 -3.69 2.77 -1.91
N LEU A 275 -4.27 3.66 -2.72
CA LEU A 275 -3.93 5.10 -2.71
C LEU A 275 -4.48 5.82 -1.48
N THR A 276 -5.61 5.40 -0.92
CA THR A 276 -6.11 5.90 0.37
C THR A 276 -5.11 5.57 1.48
N HIS A 277 -4.63 4.32 1.53
CA HIS A 277 -3.59 3.91 2.50
C HIS A 277 -2.25 4.62 2.28
N VAL A 278 -1.90 5.01 1.05
CA VAL A 278 -0.73 5.87 0.78
C VAL A 278 -0.91 7.24 1.43
N ALA A 279 -2.09 7.88 1.30
CA ALA A 279 -2.36 9.17 1.95
C ALA A 279 -2.27 9.06 3.48
N ALA A 280 -2.87 8.01 4.05
CA ALA A 280 -2.79 7.70 5.46
C ALA A 280 -1.35 7.46 5.94
N ALA A 281 -0.52 6.75 5.15
CA ALA A 281 0.90 6.54 5.46
C ALA A 281 1.73 7.84 5.49
N TYR A 282 1.32 8.86 4.72
CA TYR A 282 1.87 10.21 4.80
C TYR A 282 1.24 11.07 5.88
N CYS A 283 0.34 10.52 6.70
CA CYS A 283 -0.42 11.26 7.73
C CYS A 283 -1.16 12.49 7.16
N ARG A 284 -1.65 12.41 5.92
CA ARG A 284 -2.49 13.47 5.36
C ARG A 284 -3.89 13.41 5.97
N PRO A 285 -4.61 14.56 6.07
CA PRO A 285 -6.01 14.53 6.42
C PRO A 285 -6.76 13.56 5.50
N THR A 286 -7.23 12.43 6.07
CA THR A 286 -7.77 11.32 5.28
C THR A 286 -9.02 10.74 5.94
N VAL A 287 -10.08 10.59 5.15
CA VAL A 287 -11.26 9.79 5.53
C VAL A 287 -11.21 8.48 4.74
N GLU A 288 -11.06 7.38 5.44
CA GLU A 288 -11.09 6.02 4.87
C GLU A 288 -12.51 5.44 5.02
N ILE A 289 -13.11 5.03 3.89
CA ILE A 289 -14.48 4.50 3.80
C ILE A 289 -14.44 2.99 3.64
N TYR A 290 -15.08 2.28 4.57
CA TYR A 290 -15.23 0.84 4.57
C TYR A 290 -16.69 0.44 4.36
N GLY A 291 -16.93 -0.58 3.54
CA GLY A 291 -18.28 -1.07 3.26
C GLY A 291 -18.36 -2.58 3.02
N ASP A 292 -17.32 -3.19 2.43
CA ASP A 292 -17.26 -4.62 2.08
C ASP A 292 -16.06 -5.34 2.70
N SER A 293 -15.29 -4.66 3.51
CA SER A 293 -14.13 -5.23 4.21
C SER A 293 -14.14 -4.82 5.67
N PRO A 294 -13.74 -5.73 6.58
CA PRO A 294 -13.68 -5.39 8.00
C PRO A 294 -12.63 -4.30 8.22
N ARG A 295 -13.08 -3.19 8.81
CA ARG A 295 -12.30 -1.97 9.04
C ARG A 295 -11.03 -2.25 9.85
N TRP A 296 -11.15 -3.01 10.95
CA TRP A 296 -10.05 -3.33 11.85
C TRP A 296 -8.81 -3.90 11.14
N LYS A 297 -8.96 -4.43 9.94
CA LYS A 297 -7.89 -5.12 9.22
C LYS A 297 -6.85 -4.16 8.64
N THR A 298 -7.28 -2.98 8.19
CA THR A 298 -6.44 -2.05 7.41
C THR A 298 -6.59 -0.59 7.82
N GLU A 299 -7.46 -0.27 8.79
CA GLU A 299 -7.75 1.10 9.23
C GLU A 299 -6.49 1.85 9.68
N GLY A 300 -6.37 3.11 9.28
CA GLY A 300 -5.29 3.98 9.72
C GLY A 300 -5.52 4.48 11.14
N THR A 301 -4.72 4.03 12.12
CA THR A 301 -4.85 4.44 13.54
C THR A 301 -3.62 5.17 14.07
N TRP A 302 -2.68 5.51 13.20
CA TRP A 302 -1.37 6.06 13.58
C TRP A 302 -1.29 7.59 13.54
N SER A 303 -2.37 8.27 13.17
CA SER A 303 -2.43 9.73 13.16
C SER A 303 -3.84 10.22 13.48
N PRO A 304 -4.03 11.30 14.26
CA PRO A 304 -5.33 11.93 14.47
C PRO A 304 -5.90 12.57 13.19
N ALA A 305 -5.09 12.73 12.15
CA ALA A 305 -5.53 13.20 10.84
C ALA A 305 -6.22 12.11 9.99
N ILE A 306 -6.42 10.90 10.52
CA ILE A 306 -7.05 9.79 9.81
C ILE A 306 -8.35 9.44 10.52
N VAL A 307 -9.45 9.47 9.79
CA VAL A 307 -10.77 9.07 10.26
C VAL A 307 -11.25 7.86 9.46
N ASN A 308 -11.62 6.79 10.17
CA ASN A 308 -12.07 5.53 9.58
C ASN A 308 -13.59 5.39 9.79
N LEU A 309 -14.36 5.27 8.71
CA LEU A 309 -15.81 5.20 8.75
C LEU A 309 -16.36 3.94 8.09
N GLY A 310 -17.44 3.42 8.65
CA GLY A 310 -18.08 2.20 8.19
C GLY A 310 -17.37 0.92 8.65
N ASP A 311 -17.88 -0.23 8.20
CA ASP A 311 -17.34 -1.57 8.44
C ASP A 311 -17.93 -2.54 7.40
N GLU A 312 -17.54 -3.81 7.44
CA GLU A 312 -18.07 -4.86 6.56
C GLU A 312 -19.59 -4.95 6.66
N GLY A 313 -20.28 -4.75 5.53
CA GLY A 313 -21.74 -4.72 5.43
C GLY A 313 -22.40 -3.44 5.98
N LEU A 314 -21.64 -2.47 6.46
CA LEU A 314 -22.14 -1.25 7.11
C LEU A 314 -21.41 -0.01 6.55
N PRO A 315 -21.60 0.35 5.26
CA PRO A 315 -20.99 1.55 4.70
C PRO A 315 -21.51 2.81 5.39
N PRO A 316 -20.67 3.87 5.54
CA PRO A 316 -21.11 5.09 6.19
C PRO A 316 -22.11 5.86 5.31
N GLY A 317 -23.02 6.58 5.94
CA GLY A 317 -23.85 7.58 5.28
C GLY A 317 -23.05 8.84 4.97
N VAL A 318 -23.54 9.63 3.99
CA VAL A 318 -22.83 10.85 3.56
C VAL A 318 -22.68 11.88 4.68
N ALA A 319 -23.67 12.03 5.56
CA ALA A 319 -23.61 12.95 6.69
C ALA A 319 -22.45 12.66 7.64
N GLN A 320 -22.16 11.37 7.91
CA GLN A 320 -21.03 10.95 8.75
C GLN A 320 -19.68 11.31 8.09
N VAL A 321 -19.60 11.17 6.78
CA VAL A 321 -18.39 11.52 6.04
C VAL A 321 -18.18 13.03 6.00
N ILE A 322 -19.24 13.82 5.83
CA ILE A 322 -19.20 15.29 5.88
C ILE A 322 -18.74 15.75 7.28
N GLU A 323 -19.31 15.23 8.35
CA GLU A 323 -18.89 15.55 9.73
C GLU A 323 -17.38 15.27 9.95
N ALA A 324 -16.90 14.10 9.49
CA ALA A 324 -15.49 13.76 9.59
C ALA A 324 -14.59 14.70 8.78
N VAL A 325 -15.02 15.07 7.58
CA VAL A 325 -14.31 16.01 6.70
C VAL A 325 -14.23 17.39 7.36
N ASP A 326 -15.33 17.88 7.91
CA ASP A 326 -15.36 19.19 8.61
C ASP A 326 -14.45 19.20 9.84
N GLY A 327 -14.37 18.08 10.55
CA GLY A 327 -13.44 17.92 11.67
C GLY A 327 -11.95 17.88 11.27
N LEU A 328 -11.63 17.52 10.03
CA LEU A 328 -10.26 17.45 9.53
C LEU A 328 -9.78 18.72 8.82
N LEU A 329 -10.70 19.55 8.34
CA LEU A 329 -10.38 20.80 7.64
C LEU A 329 -10.45 21.98 8.63
N PRO A 330 -9.43 22.85 8.66
CA PRO A 330 -9.51 24.09 9.43
C PRO A 330 -10.63 24.99 8.87
N ASP A 331 -11.20 25.84 9.75
CA ASP A 331 -12.17 26.87 9.37
C ASP A 331 -11.57 27.91 8.41
#